data_40993d73b62cc4aeb558002e9dbcd158
#
_entry.id   40993d73b62cc4aeb558002e9dbcd158
#
_cell.length_a   1.000
_cell.length_b   1.000
_cell.length_c   1.000
_cell.angle_alpha   90.00
_cell.angle_beta   90.00
_cell.angle_gamma   90.00
#
_symmetry.space_group_name_H-M   'P 1'
#
loop_
_entity.id
_entity.type
_entity.pdbx_description
1 polymer ?
#
loop_
_entity_poly.entity_id
_entity_poly.type
_entity_poly.pdbx_seq_one_letter_code
_entity_poly.pdbx_strand_id
1 'polypeptide(L)'
;MKRWKVLIADDHSMVIDGLRSLLEPEFEVVGAVNDGRAVLPEVRKLHPDVVVIDISMPLLNGLDCTRQLHDTGCTAKILILTMHPDATLAREALAAGASGYLLKSSPGSELKQALRDVLQGRTYLSPGVTRDAVEIMGRMTSIHEDVWAQLTPRQREVLQLLAEGKSHKEVAAILNISVKTAEYHKYAILEKLGLKTNAELVQYAVRHGIIAV
;
A
#
# COMPACT_ATOMS: atom_id res chain seq x y z
N MET A 1 18.91 25.67 3.37
CA MET A 1 18.50 24.80 2.26
C MET A 1 17.06 24.36 2.48
N LYS A 2 16.20 24.31 1.44
CA LYS A 2 14.82 23.81 1.57
C LYS A 2 14.89 22.31 1.89
N ARG A 3 14.22 21.88 2.97
CA ARG A 3 14.09 20.46 3.30
C ARG A 3 12.99 19.83 2.45
N TRP A 4 13.18 18.57 2.07
CA TRP A 4 12.15 17.79 1.40
C TRP A 4 11.00 17.46 2.35
N LYS A 5 9.77 17.64 1.89
CA LYS A 5 8.55 17.39 2.67
C LYS A 5 8.15 15.92 2.60
N VAL A 6 7.97 15.30 3.75
CA VAL A 6 7.58 13.89 3.89
C VAL A 6 6.21 13.80 4.56
N LEU A 7 5.29 13.07 3.94
CA LEU A 7 4.05 12.60 4.56
C LEU A 7 4.25 11.13 4.95
N ILE A 8 3.85 10.74 6.16
CA ILE A 8 3.92 9.37 6.67
C ILE A 8 2.51 8.80 6.71
N ALA A 9 2.32 7.58 6.20
CA ALA A 9 1.07 6.85 6.24
C ALA A 9 1.33 5.45 6.81
N ASP A 10 0.91 5.23 8.06
CA ASP A 10 1.09 3.98 8.81
C ASP A 10 0.03 3.93 9.92
N ASP A 11 -0.61 2.80 10.15
CA ASP A 11 -1.66 2.67 11.18
C ASP A 11 -1.10 2.49 12.60
N HIS A 12 0.23 2.31 12.73
CA HIS A 12 0.92 2.14 14.00
C HIS A 12 1.52 3.46 14.48
N SER A 13 0.95 4.06 15.51
CA SER A 13 1.42 5.34 16.07
C SER A 13 2.90 5.31 16.50
N MET A 14 3.37 4.21 17.11
CA MET A 14 4.77 4.05 17.48
C MET A 14 5.72 4.08 16.29
N VAL A 15 5.30 3.52 15.15
CA VAL A 15 6.09 3.58 13.91
C VAL A 15 6.15 5.01 13.39
N ILE A 16 5.01 5.72 13.37
CA ILE A 16 4.95 7.14 12.98
C ILE A 16 5.91 7.98 13.83
N ASP A 17 5.88 7.83 15.15
CA ASP A 17 6.73 8.60 16.08
C ASP A 17 8.22 8.27 15.86
N GLY A 18 8.55 7.00 15.68
CA GLY A 18 9.91 6.56 15.36
C GLY A 18 10.42 7.12 14.03
N LEU A 19 9.59 7.05 12.99
CA LEU A 19 9.91 7.60 11.66
C LEU A 19 10.07 9.12 11.73
N ARG A 20 9.21 9.83 12.45
CA ARG A 20 9.31 11.27 12.64
C ARG A 20 10.65 11.64 13.29
N SER A 21 10.98 11.05 14.43
CA SER A 21 12.27 11.27 15.11
C SER A 21 13.46 10.99 14.23
N LEU A 22 13.40 9.93 13.41
CA LEU A 22 14.47 9.54 12.52
C LEU A 22 14.67 10.52 11.36
N LEU A 23 13.56 11.06 10.81
CA LEU A 23 13.58 11.86 9.58
C LEU A 23 13.78 13.35 9.82
N GLU A 24 13.22 13.92 10.90
CA GLU A 24 13.27 15.37 11.20
C GLU A 24 14.65 16.04 11.16
N PRO A 25 15.77 15.34 11.44
CA PRO A 25 17.10 15.96 11.25
C PRO A 25 17.41 16.36 9.79
N GLU A 26 16.86 15.66 8.80
CA GLU A 26 17.17 15.86 7.38
C GLU A 26 15.98 16.29 6.53
N PHE A 27 14.78 15.87 6.90
CA PHE A 27 13.53 16.07 6.18
C PHE A 27 12.55 16.88 7.00
N GLU A 28 11.53 17.45 6.35
CA GLU A 28 10.40 18.10 6.99
C GLU A 28 9.21 17.14 6.99
N VAL A 29 8.87 16.54 8.14
CA VAL A 29 7.68 15.71 8.26
C VAL A 29 6.45 16.62 8.37
N VAL A 30 5.74 16.80 7.25
CA VAL A 30 4.62 17.73 7.13
C VAL A 30 3.31 17.19 7.66
N GLY A 31 3.20 15.86 7.83
CA GLY A 31 2.01 15.23 8.38
C GLY A 31 2.16 13.75 8.57
N ALA A 32 1.17 13.15 9.23
CA ALA A 32 1.01 11.70 9.31
C ALA A 32 -0.48 11.34 9.26
N VAL A 33 -0.79 10.18 8.69
CA VAL A 33 -2.14 9.61 8.62
C VAL A 33 -2.09 8.13 9.02
N ASN A 34 -3.18 7.60 9.55
CA ASN A 34 -3.27 6.26 10.11
C ASN A 34 -4.24 5.34 9.34
N ASP A 35 -4.73 5.77 8.20
CA ASP A 35 -5.53 4.98 7.27
C ASP A 35 -5.29 5.39 5.82
N GLY A 36 -5.48 4.47 4.89
CA GLY A 36 -5.18 4.73 3.48
C GLY A 36 -6.12 5.72 2.81
N ARG A 37 -7.35 5.88 3.30
CA ARG A 37 -8.30 6.84 2.70
C ARG A 37 -7.96 8.28 3.03
N ALA A 38 -7.27 8.52 4.14
CA ALA A 38 -6.80 9.84 4.51
C ALA A 38 -5.59 10.32 3.69
N VAL A 39 -4.87 9.41 3.02
CA VAL A 39 -3.62 9.74 2.30
C VAL A 39 -3.86 10.74 1.18
N LEU A 40 -4.79 10.45 0.26
CA LEU A 40 -5.01 11.30 -0.92
C LEU A 40 -5.48 12.73 -0.56
N PRO A 41 -6.42 12.94 0.37
CA PRO A 41 -6.77 14.27 0.87
C PRO A 41 -5.59 15.03 1.47
N GLU A 42 -4.79 14.38 2.32
CA GLU A 42 -3.64 15.02 2.95
C GLU A 42 -2.51 15.33 1.96
N VAL A 43 -2.27 14.47 0.96
CA VAL A 43 -1.32 14.74 -0.13
C VAL A 43 -1.73 16.02 -0.89
N ARG A 44 -3.02 16.17 -1.20
CA ARG A 44 -3.56 17.36 -1.89
C ARG A 44 -3.44 18.63 -1.07
N LYS A 45 -3.54 18.52 0.25
CA LYS A 45 -3.48 19.66 1.18
C LYS A 45 -2.04 20.07 1.50
N LEU A 46 -1.15 19.10 1.74
CA LEU A 46 0.20 19.33 2.25
C LEU A 46 1.25 19.45 1.15
N HIS A 47 0.95 18.97 -0.07
CA HIS A 47 1.88 18.93 -1.20
C HIS A 47 3.26 18.38 -0.80
N PRO A 48 3.34 17.12 -0.29
CA PRO A 48 4.61 16.51 0.06
C PRO A 48 5.45 16.23 -1.19
N ASP A 49 6.78 16.20 -1.03
CA ASP A 49 7.70 15.77 -2.08
C ASP A 49 7.77 14.22 -2.15
N VAL A 50 7.55 13.55 -1.01
CA VAL A 50 7.52 12.09 -0.91
C VAL A 50 6.49 11.65 0.13
N VAL A 51 5.84 10.52 -0.13
CA VAL A 51 4.92 9.83 0.81
C VAL A 51 5.56 8.48 1.17
N VAL A 52 5.73 8.23 2.46
CA VAL A 52 6.11 6.91 3.00
C VAL A 52 4.83 6.20 3.37
N ILE A 53 4.55 5.06 2.75
CA ILE A 53 3.25 4.36 2.86
C ILE A 53 3.46 2.93 3.33
N ASP A 54 2.81 2.53 4.43
CA ASP A 54 2.68 1.11 4.77
C ASP A 54 1.68 0.41 3.86
N ILE A 55 1.93 -0.87 3.54
CA ILE A 55 0.99 -1.68 2.75
C ILE A 55 -0.26 -2.00 3.58
N SER A 56 -0.10 -2.41 4.83
CA SER A 56 -1.16 -3.00 5.66
C SER A 56 -1.95 -1.94 6.42
N MET A 57 -2.50 -0.95 5.73
CA MET A 57 -3.33 0.09 6.35
C MET A 57 -4.83 -0.23 6.28
N PRO A 58 -5.61 0.18 7.30
CA PRO A 58 -7.07 0.03 7.29
C PRO A 58 -7.74 0.91 6.23
N LEU A 59 -8.95 0.51 5.83
CA LEU A 59 -9.88 1.17 4.90
C LEU A 59 -9.42 1.21 3.45
N LEU A 60 -8.13 1.33 3.18
CA LEU A 60 -7.49 1.27 1.86
C LEU A 60 -6.02 0.90 2.04
N ASN A 61 -5.61 -0.24 1.51
CA ASN A 61 -4.22 -0.70 1.61
C ASN A 61 -3.26 0.19 0.80
N GLY A 62 -1.97 0.13 1.15
CA GLY A 62 -0.95 1.00 0.55
C GLY A 62 -0.74 0.81 -0.94
N LEU A 63 -1.00 -0.39 -1.48
CA LEU A 63 -0.87 -0.65 -2.93
C LEU A 63 -1.99 0.06 -3.71
N ASP A 64 -3.25 -0.08 -3.26
CA ASP A 64 -4.37 0.60 -3.90
C ASP A 64 -4.31 2.11 -3.68
N CYS A 65 -3.81 2.56 -2.52
CA CYS A 65 -3.52 3.97 -2.25
C CYS A 65 -2.47 4.51 -3.25
N THR A 66 -1.39 3.77 -3.49
CA THR A 66 -0.35 4.11 -4.47
C THR A 66 -0.93 4.23 -5.88
N ARG A 67 -1.78 3.29 -6.32
CA ARG A 67 -2.47 3.36 -7.61
C ARG A 67 -3.34 4.60 -7.72
N GLN A 68 -4.15 4.90 -6.70
CA GLN A 68 -5.00 6.09 -6.71
C GLN A 68 -4.19 7.38 -6.78
N LEU A 69 -3.07 7.48 -6.06
CA LEU A 69 -2.18 8.62 -6.16
C LEU A 69 -1.60 8.76 -7.57
N HIS A 70 -1.14 7.68 -8.17
CA HIS A 70 -0.60 7.64 -9.52
C HIS A 70 -1.65 8.06 -10.55
N ASP A 71 -2.86 7.49 -10.49
CA ASP A 71 -3.97 7.75 -11.41
C ASP A 71 -4.47 9.21 -11.35
N THR A 72 -4.32 9.86 -10.20
CA THR A 72 -4.65 11.28 -10.03
C THR A 72 -3.55 12.23 -10.51
N GLY A 73 -2.46 11.73 -11.08
CA GLY A 73 -1.32 12.54 -11.55
C GLY A 73 -0.50 13.15 -10.39
N CYS A 74 -0.50 12.52 -9.22
CA CYS A 74 0.30 12.98 -8.09
C CYS A 74 1.79 12.96 -8.44
N THR A 75 2.49 14.08 -8.18
CA THR A 75 3.93 14.23 -8.48
C THR A 75 4.82 13.80 -7.33
N ALA A 76 4.27 13.61 -6.12
CA ALA A 76 5.01 13.13 -4.97
C ALA A 76 5.59 11.73 -5.26
N LYS A 77 6.83 11.49 -4.82
CA LYS A 77 7.43 10.17 -4.86
C LYS A 77 6.75 9.28 -3.82
N ILE A 78 6.62 7.99 -4.10
CA ILE A 78 5.98 7.04 -3.18
C ILE A 78 7.01 5.99 -2.79
N LEU A 79 7.30 5.90 -1.49
CA LEU A 79 8.14 4.87 -0.91
C LEU A 79 7.27 3.94 -0.06
N ILE A 80 7.12 2.71 -0.50
CA ILE A 80 6.46 1.67 0.30
C ILE A 80 7.39 1.25 1.44
N LEU A 81 6.84 1.20 2.66
CA LEU A 81 7.53 0.74 3.86
C LEU A 81 6.70 -0.40 4.48
N THR A 82 7.23 -1.62 4.54
CA THR A 82 6.44 -2.81 4.86
C THR A 82 7.22 -3.88 5.63
N MET A 83 6.51 -4.76 6.33
CA MET A 83 7.10 -5.96 6.95
C MET A 83 7.27 -7.13 5.96
N HIS A 84 6.69 -7.06 4.77
CA HIS A 84 6.65 -8.19 3.81
C HIS A 84 7.88 -8.18 2.88
N PRO A 85 8.81 -9.16 3.00
CA PRO A 85 9.96 -9.29 2.12
C PRO A 85 9.61 -10.03 0.81
N ASP A 86 8.44 -9.78 0.24
CA ASP A 86 7.90 -10.46 -0.92
C ASP A 86 8.23 -9.70 -2.22
N ALA A 87 8.99 -10.33 -3.11
CA ALA A 87 9.35 -9.75 -4.40
C ALA A 87 8.14 -9.56 -5.33
N THR A 88 7.08 -10.36 -5.19
CA THR A 88 5.83 -10.19 -5.94
C THR A 88 5.13 -8.90 -5.51
N LEU A 89 4.99 -8.66 -4.21
CA LEU A 89 4.43 -7.42 -3.69
C LEU A 89 5.27 -6.20 -4.08
N ALA A 90 6.60 -6.32 -4.06
CA ALA A 90 7.48 -5.24 -4.50
C ALA A 90 7.27 -4.90 -6.00
N ARG A 91 7.14 -5.91 -6.85
CA ARG A 91 6.83 -5.73 -8.27
C ARG A 91 5.46 -5.06 -8.46
N GLU A 92 4.44 -5.49 -7.72
CA GLU A 92 3.11 -4.89 -7.76
C GLU A 92 3.13 -3.43 -7.29
N ALA A 93 3.91 -3.11 -6.24
CA ALA A 93 4.07 -1.75 -5.77
C ALA A 93 4.70 -0.84 -6.83
N LEU A 94 5.76 -1.30 -7.50
CA LEU A 94 6.39 -0.55 -8.60
C LEU A 94 5.42 -0.39 -9.79
N ALA A 95 4.69 -1.45 -10.16
CA ALA A 95 3.68 -1.39 -11.22
C ALA A 95 2.51 -0.45 -10.85
N ALA A 96 2.20 -0.30 -9.56
CA ALA A 96 1.23 0.66 -9.05
C ALA A 96 1.71 2.12 -9.08
N GLY A 97 3.01 2.37 -9.37
CA GLY A 97 3.60 3.70 -9.44
C GLY A 97 4.48 4.05 -8.23
N ALA A 98 4.81 3.10 -7.35
CA ALA A 98 5.78 3.36 -6.29
C ALA A 98 7.17 3.65 -6.87
N SER A 99 7.90 4.56 -6.22
CA SER A 99 9.28 4.89 -6.55
C SER A 99 10.28 4.01 -5.79
N GLY A 100 9.83 3.32 -4.74
CA GLY A 100 10.67 2.40 -3.97
C GLY A 100 9.89 1.49 -3.05
N TYR A 101 10.57 0.44 -2.59
CA TYR A 101 10.07 -0.58 -1.67
C TYR A 101 11.12 -0.90 -0.62
N LEU A 102 10.80 -0.63 0.64
CA LEU A 102 11.71 -0.76 1.77
C LEU A 102 11.09 -1.61 2.86
N LEU A 103 11.89 -2.47 3.49
CA LEU A 103 11.45 -3.27 4.63
C LEU A 103 11.49 -2.46 5.93
N LYS A 104 10.46 -2.57 6.77
CA LYS A 104 10.42 -1.97 8.12
C LYS A 104 11.55 -2.52 9.03
N SER A 105 12.10 -3.69 8.73
CA SER A 105 13.25 -4.27 9.42
C SER A 105 14.59 -3.66 9.01
N SER A 106 14.63 -2.84 7.96
CA SER A 106 15.84 -2.17 7.51
C SER A 106 16.34 -1.13 8.52
N PRO A 107 17.65 -0.92 8.62
CA PRO A 107 18.21 0.15 9.46
C PRO A 107 17.68 1.54 9.05
N GLY A 108 17.53 2.45 10.00
CA GLY A 108 17.06 3.80 9.73
C GLY A 108 17.94 4.60 8.75
N SER A 109 19.24 4.29 8.66
CA SER A 109 20.13 4.83 7.64
C SER A 109 19.72 4.44 6.22
N GLU A 110 19.19 3.22 6.05
CA GLU A 110 18.69 2.72 4.75
C GLU A 110 17.43 3.48 4.32
N LEU A 111 16.51 3.77 5.25
CA LEU A 111 15.33 4.60 4.96
C LEU A 111 15.74 6.00 4.44
N LYS A 112 16.68 6.64 5.11
CA LYS A 112 17.19 7.95 4.66
C LYS A 112 17.82 7.88 3.27
N GLN A 113 18.56 6.81 3.00
CA GLN A 113 19.16 6.59 1.68
C GLN A 113 18.08 6.35 0.62
N ALA A 114 17.09 5.49 0.90
CA ALA A 114 15.95 5.22 0.02
C ALA A 114 15.21 6.52 -0.33
N LEU A 115 14.92 7.37 0.67
CA LEU A 115 14.27 8.67 0.44
C LEU A 115 15.09 9.58 -0.47
N ARG A 116 16.43 9.68 -0.27
CA ARG A 116 17.30 10.48 -1.15
C ARG A 116 17.27 9.95 -2.58
N ASP A 117 17.30 8.63 -2.75
CA ASP A 117 17.32 8.00 -4.06
C ASP A 117 15.99 8.24 -4.82
N VAL A 118 14.85 8.02 -4.19
CA VAL A 118 13.55 8.25 -4.83
C VAL A 118 13.31 9.72 -5.14
N LEU A 119 13.73 10.64 -4.29
CA LEU A 119 13.64 12.09 -4.51
C LEU A 119 14.52 12.55 -5.68
N GLN A 120 15.62 11.83 -5.97
CA GLN A 120 16.48 12.06 -7.15
C GLN A 120 15.97 11.32 -8.41
N GLY A 121 14.81 10.67 -8.34
CA GLY A 121 14.22 9.95 -9.47
C GLY A 121 14.78 8.53 -9.68
N ARG A 122 15.56 8.01 -8.74
CA ARG A 122 16.05 6.62 -8.78
C ARG A 122 15.03 5.71 -8.12
N THR A 123 14.90 4.48 -8.61
CA THR A 123 14.09 3.44 -7.93
C THR A 123 14.91 2.80 -6.81
N TYR A 124 14.28 2.58 -5.65
CA TYR A 124 14.91 1.91 -4.52
C TYR A 124 14.22 0.58 -4.19
N LEU A 125 15.00 -0.48 -4.00
CA LEU A 125 14.53 -1.77 -3.49
C LEU A 125 15.45 -2.25 -2.37
N SER A 126 14.88 -2.68 -1.25
CA SER A 126 15.65 -3.31 -0.18
C SER A 126 16.48 -4.50 -0.69
N PRO A 127 17.74 -4.65 -0.25
CA PRO A 127 18.62 -5.74 -0.71
C PRO A 127 18.04 -7.15 -0.51
N GLY A 128 17.23 -7.36 0.55
CA GLY A 128 16.53 -8.62 0.79
C GLY A 128 15.53 -8.96 -0.33
N VAL A 129 14.75 -7.97 -0.75
CA VAL A 129 13.77 -8.12 -1.83
C VAL A 129 14.43 -8.29 -3.20
N THR A 130 15.57 -7.62 -3.43
CA THR A 130 16.30 -7.70 -4.71
C THR A 130 16.86 -9.10 -4.96
N ARG A 131 17.31 -9.81 -3.92
CA ARG A 131 17.82 -11.19 -4.06
C ARG A 131 16.72 -12.13 -4.55
N ASP A 132 15.56 -12.08 -3.91
CA ASP A 132 14.42 -12.91 -4.27
C ASP A 132 13.88 -12.54 -5.67
N ALA A 133 13.88 -11.25 -6.02
CA ALA A 133 13.48 -10.79 -7.36
C ALA A 133 14.39 -11.34 -8.47
N VAL A 134 15.71 -11.39 -8.24
CA VAL A 134 16.67 -11.96 -9.20
C VAL A 134 16.46 -13.48 -9.37
N GLU A 135 16.19 -14.20 -8.26
CA GLU A 135 15.88 -15.63 -8.33
C GLU A 135 14.57 -15.92 -9.08
N ILE A 136 13.54 -15.08 -8.87
CA ILE A 136 12.25 -15.20 -9.56
C ILE A 136 12.40 -14.88 -11.05
N MET A 137 13.19 -13.87 -11.43
CA MET A 137 13.48 -13.57 -12.84
C MET A 137 14.23 -14.72 -13.53
N GLY A 138 15.08 -15.47 -12.81
CA GLY A 138 15.76 -16.67 -13.32
C GLY A 138 14.84 -17.90 -13.44
N ARG A 139 13.68 -17.90 -12.76
CA ARG A 139 12.71 -19.01 -12.74
C ARG A 139 11.40 -18.69 -13.45
N MET A 140 11.38 -17.77 -14.42
CA MET A 140 10.15 -17.34 -15.11
C MET A 140 9.40 -18.48 -15.82
N THR A 141 8.73 -19.32 -15.01
CA THR A 141 7.67 -20.24 -15.44
C THR A 141 6.68 -20.58 -14.32
N SER A 142 6.40 -19.71 -13.39
CA SER A 142 5.25 -19.93 -12.51
C SER A 142 4.30 -18.75 -12.60
N ILE A 143 3.17 -19.04 -13.19
CA ILE A 143 1.95 -18.27 -13.28
C ILE A 143 1.43 -18.04 -11.85
N HIS A 144 1.96 -17.04 -11.13
CA HIS A 144 1.16 -16.34 -10.16
C HIS A 144 0.29 -15.38 -10.98
N GLU A 145 -0.88 -15.86 -11.35
CA GLU A 145 -1.94 -15.01 -11.90
C GLU A 145 -2.01 -13.80 -10.97
N ASP A 146 -1.80 -12.65 -11.56
CA ASP A 146 -1.86 -11.36 -10.85
C ASP A 146 -3.27 -11.22 -10.28
N VAL A 147 -3.42 -11.62 -9.03
CA VAL A 147 -4.68 -11.66 -8.31
C VAL A 147 -5.34 -10.27 -8.31
N TRP A 148 -4.51 -9.24 -8.25
CA TRP A 148 -4.95 -7.87 -8.35
C TRP A 148 -5.50 -7.53 -9.74
N ALA A 149 -4.97 -8.13 -10.79
CA ALA A 149 -5.47 -7.95 -12.15
C ALA A 149 -6.87 -8.54 -12.35
N GLN A 150 -7.25 -9.54 -11.56
CA GLN A 150 -8.58 -10.15 -11.65
C GLN A 150 -9.69 -9.27 -11.07
N LEU A 151 -9.39 -8.43 -10.08
CA LEU A 151 -10.37 -7.57 -9.41
C LEU A 151 -10.28 -6.13 -9.90
N THR A 152 -11.43 -5.51 -10.14
CA THR A 152 -11.48 -4.06 -10.38
C THR A 152 -11.03 -3.29 -9.11
N PRO A 153 -10.57 -2.03 -9.24
CA PRO A 153 -10.23 -1.21 -8.07
C PRO A 153 -11.35 -1.20 -7.03
N ARG A 154 -12.60 -1.06 -7.48
CA ARG A 154 -13.77 -1.06 -6.60
C ARG A 154 -13.99 -2.40 -5.89
N GLN A 155 -13.76 -3.51 -6.57
CA GLN A 155 -13.85 -4.84 -5.97
C GLN A 155 -12.77 -5.04 -4.90
N ARG A 156 -11.54 -4.53 -5.10
CA ARG A 156 -10.47 -4.60 -4.10
C ARG A 156 -10.83 -3.81 -2.84
N GLU A 157 -11.36 -2.59 -2.97
CA GLU A 157 -11.84 -1.81 -1.81
C GLU A 157 -12.94 -2.56 -1.03
N VAL A 158 -13.92 -3.13 -1.74
CA VAL A 158 -14.99 -3.92 -1.12
C VAL A 158 -14.42 -5.17 -0.42
N LEU A 159 -13.50 -5.89 -1.08
CA LEU A 159 -12.86 -7.08 -0.52
C LEU A 159 -12.13 -6.74 0.79
N GLN A 160 -11.33 -5.68 0.80
CA GLN A 160 -10.60 -5.25 1.98
C GLN A 160 -11.54 -4.93 3.14
N LEU A 161 -12.55 -4.09 2.92
CA LEU A 161 -13.49 -3.69 3.97
C LEU A 161 -14.28 -4.90 4.53
N LEU A 162 -14.67 -5.84 3.68
CA LEU A 162 -15.32 -7.08 4.13
C LEU A 162 -14.35 -7.95 4.94
N ALA A 163 -13.08 -8.02 4.54
CA ALA A 163 -12.05 -8.76 5.25
C ALA A 163 -11.71 -8.13 6.61
N GLU A 164 -11.82 -6.81 6.73
CA GLU A 164 -11.76 -6.06 7.99
C GLU A 164 -13.00 -6.25 8.88
N GLY A 165 -13.96 -7.08 8.48
CA GLY A 165 -15.16 -7.38 9.24
C GLY A 165 -16.29 -6.36 9.08
N LYS A 166 -16.21 -5.43 8.13
CA LYS A 166 -17.28 -4.46 7.89
C LYS A 166 -18.54 -5.14 7.32
N SER A 167 -19.70 -4.77 7.82
CA SER A 167 -20.99 -5.16 7.26
C SER A 167 -21.21 -4.49 5.89
N HIS A 168 -22.12 -5.04 5.07
CA HIS A 168 -22.48 -4.42 3.79
C HIS A 168 -23.01 -2.98 3.94
N LYS A 169 -23.65 -2.64 5.07
CA LYS A 169 -24.11 -1.28 5.36
C LYS A 169 -22.93 -0.34 5.59
N GLU A 170 -21.92 -0.77 6.35
CA GLU A 170 -20.71 0.01 6.61
C GLU A 170 -19.88 0.17 5.33
N VAL A 171 -19.70 -0.92 4.56
CA VAL A 171 -19.05 -0.85 3.24
C VAL A 171 -19.77 0.14 2.34
N ALA A 172 -21.09 0.09 2.28
CA ALA A 172 -21.89 1.01 1.48
C ALA A 172 -21.71 2.48 1.90
N ALA A 173 -21.70 2.75 3.21
CA ALA A 173 -21.47 4.08 3.77
C ALA A 173 -20.04 4.59 3.46
N ILE A 174 -19.01 3.76 3.73
CA ILE A 174 -17.60 4.12 3.50
C ILE A 174 -17.35 4.41 2.02
N LEU A 175 -17.93 3.61 1.14
CA LEU A 175 -17.68 3.69 -0.30
C LEU A 175 -18.68 4.61 -1.04
N ASN A 176 -19.67 5.17 -0.34
CA ASN A 176 -20.75 5.99 -0.91
C ASN A 176 -21.47 5.29 -2.06
N ILE A 177 -21.93 4.06 -1.82
CA ILE A 177 -22.74 3.22 -2.73
C ILE A 177 -23.97 2.68 -2.03
N SER A 178 -24.89 2.06 -2.78
CA SER A 178 -26.02 1.36 -2.16
C SER A 178 -25.58 0.05 -1.48
N VAL A 179 -26.31 -0.39 -0.44
CA VAL A 179 -26.07 -1.70 0.20
C VAL A 179 -26.15 -2.83 -0.83
N LYS A 180 -27.14 -2.75 -1.74
CA LYS A 180 -27.31 -3.71 -2.84
C LYS A 180 -26.09 -3.78 -3.76
N THR A 181 -25.45 -2.63 -4.02
CA THR A 181 -24.23 -2.56 -4.82
C THR A 181 -23.05 -3.20 -4.09
N ALA A 182 -22.93 -2.99 -2.78
CA ALA A 182 -21.91 -3.65 -1.96
C ALA A 182 -22.07 -5.18 -1.95
N GLU A 183 -23.31 -5.67 -1.80
CA GLU A 183 -23.64 -7.10 -1.91
C GLU A 183 -23.28 -7.66 -3.30
N TYR A 184 -23.65 -6.96 -4.37
CA TYR A 184 -23.32 -7.36 -5.74
C TYR A 184 -21.78 -7.53 -5.91
N HIS A 185 -21.01 -6.54 -5.45
CA HIS A 185 -19.54 -6.64 -5.52
C HIS A 185 -19.02 -7.84 -4.74
N LYS A 186 -19.55 -8.11 -3.54
CA LYS A 186 -19.14 -9.28 -2.76
C LYS A 186 -19.33 -10.58 -3.55
N TYR A 187 -20.53 -10.79 -4.11
CA TYR A 187 -20.80 -12.03 -4.87
C TYR A 187 -19.90 -12.13 -6.11
N ALA A 188 -19.70 -11.03 -6.83
CA ALA A 188 -18.82 -11.00 -7.97
C ALA A 188 -17.33 -11.27 -7.60
N ILE A 189 -16.89 -10.84 -6.41
CA ILE A 189 -15.57 -11.15 -5.88
C ILE A 189 -15.45 -12.65 -5.56
N LEU A 190 -16.43 -13.21 -4.82
CA LEU A 190 -16.43 -14.63 -4.47
C LEU A 190 -16.39 -15.51 -5.73
N GLU A 191 -17.20 -15.20 -6.73
CA GLU A 191 -17.22 -15.91 -8.02
C GLU A 191 -15.87 -15.85 -8.75
N LYS A 192 -15.30 -14.64 -8.90
CA LYS A 192 -14.03 -14.44 -9.59
C LYS A 192 -12.85 -15.17 -8.92
N LEU A 193 -12.85 -15.20 -7.59
CA LEU A 193 -11.79 -15.81 -6.80
C LEU A 193 -12.04 -17.30 -6.50
N GLY A 194 -13.19 -17.85 -6.91
CA GLY A 194 -13.58 -19.23 -6.62
C GLY A 194 -13.84 -19.48 -5.12
N LEU A 195 -14.18 -18.43 -4.36
CA LEU A 195 -14.45 -18.52 -2.92
C LEU A 195 -15.95 -18.73 -2.66
N LYS A 196 -16.28 -19.41 -1.55
CA LYS A 196 -17.66 -19.75 -1.21
C LYS A 196 -18.19 -19.02 0.04
N THR A 197 -17.28 -18.63 0.92
CA THR A 197 -17.64 -18.10 2.25
C THR A 197 -16.89 -16.82 2.59
N ASN A 198 -17.42 -16.05 3.55
CA ASN A 198 -16.70 -14.90 4.11
C ASN A 198 -15.39 -15.30 4.79
N ALA A 199 -15.36 -16.48 5.44
CA ALA A 199 -14.13 -16.96 6.08
C ALA A 199 -13.02 -17.20 5.05
N GLU A 200 -13.34 -17.78 3.91
CA GLU A 200 -12.39 -17.96 2.80
C GLU A 200 -11.94 -16.62 2.23
N LEU A 201 -12.84 -15.62 2.16
CA LEU A 201 -12.49 -14.27 1.73
C LEU A 201 -11.48 -13.61 2.69
N VAL A 202 -11.70 -13.72 4.01
CA VAL A 202 -10.76 -13.21 5.02
C VAL A 202 -9.41 -13.93 4.91
N GLN A 203 -9.40 -15.27 4.83
CA GLN A 203 -8.17 -16.04 4.66
C GLN A 203 -7.42 -15.65 3.39
N TYR A 204 -8.16 -15.42 2.31
CA TYR A 204 -7.61 -14.91 1.06
C TYR A 204 -6.94 -13.55 1.24
N ALA A 205 -7.64 -12.61 1.87
CA ALA A 205 -7.13 -11.26 2.11
C ALA A 205 -5.85 -11.25 2.96
N VAL A 206 -5.79 -12.07 4.01
CA VAL A 206 -4.59 -12.25 4.85
C VAL A 206 -3.44 -12.84 4.05
N ARG A 207 -3.69 -13.92 3.31
CA ARG A 207 -2.67 -14.62 2.52
C ARG A 207 -2.02 -13.72 1.46
N HIS A 208 -2.77 -12.79 0.92
CA HIS A 208 -2.30 -11.84 -0.11
C HIS A 208 -1.89 -10.47 0.47
N GLY A 209 -1.74 -10.35 1.80
CA GLY A 209 -1.28 -9.11 2.44
C GLY A 209 -2.21 -7.90 2.28
N ILE A 210 -3.51 -8.15 1.98
CA ILE A 210 -4.52 -7.09 1.84
C ILE A 210 -4.87 -6.51 3.20
N ILE A 211 -4.91 -7.37 4.23
CA ILE A 211 -5.06 -7.02 5.64
C ILE A 211 -4.01 -7.73 6.47
N ALA A 212 -3.59 -7.11 7.58
CA ALA A 212 -2.80 -7.75 8.62
C ALA A 212 -3.72 -8.53 9.60
N VAL A 213 -3.18 -9.53 10.31
CA VAL A 213 -3.83 -10.27 11.41
C VAL A 213 -3.22 -9.84 12.72
#